data_93c094a923c8a34724f6820051f5fc1b
#
_entry.id   93c094a923c8a34724f6820051f5fc1b
#
_cell.length_a   1.000
_cell.length_b   1.000
_cell.length_c   1.000
_cell.angle_alpha   90.00
_cell.angle_beta   90.00
_cell.angle_gamma   90.00
#
_symmetry.space_group_name_H-M   'P 1'
#
loop_
_entity.id
_entity.type
_entity.pdbx_description
1 polymer ?
#
loop_
_entity_poly.entity_id
_entity_poly.type
_entity_poly.pdbx_seq_one_letter_code
_entity_poly.pdbx_strand_id
1 'polypeptide(L)'
;ELQNDRISAKSLDDRVACYVLIEAIKKNQGQYPNDVYYVFTVQEEVGCRGSVVAAERIKPEIGVSVDVTPDHYYPCDLKGCNEVGNGVGVTFGNPSAMLDEYLVDEMVKTCEENEIDYQRDVMDRGGTDASSMNQAYYGARVAGISIVDRYPHSQSSVISKHDVECAIELVDKYSAREFIFEEEW
;
A
#
# COMPACT_ATOMS: atom_id res chain seq x y z
N GLU A 1 -1.84 -22.55 -5.12
CA GLU A 1 -0.50 -22.17 -5.63
C GLU A 1 -0.40 -22.52 -7.11
N LEU A 2 0.29 -21.68 -7.88
CA LEU A 2 0.57 -21.83 -9.29
C LEU A 2 2.10 -21.97 -9.50
N GLN A 3 2.52 -22.15 -10.76
CA GLN A 3 3.96 -22.10 -11.09
C GLN A 3 4.54 -20.68 -10.93
N ASN A 4 5.87 -20.60 -10.82
CA ASN A 4 6.63 -19.35 -10.70
C ASN A 4 6.22 -18.50 -9.48
N ASP A 5 5.98 -19.16 -8.34
CA ASP A 5 5.62 -18.53 -7.07
C ASP A 5 4.39 -17.62 -7.13
N ARG A 6 3.45 -17.95 -8.02
CA ARG A 6 2.17 -17.28 -8.12
C ARG A 6 1.11 -17.92 -7.22
N ILE A 7 0.24 -17.08 -6.70
CA ILE A 7 -0.95 -17.50 -5.95
C ILE A 7 -2.16 -16.98 -6.68
N SER A 8 -3.17 -17.83 -6.85
CA SER A 8 -4.48 -17.40 -7.30
C SER A 8 -5.51 -17.72 -6.23
N ALA A 9 -6.34 -16.75 -5.92
CA ALA A 9 -7.44 -16.91 -4.98
C ALA A 9 -8.55 -15.88 -5.23
N LYS A 10 -9.70 -16.15 -4.61
CA LYS A 10 -10.80 -15.20 -4.56
C LYS A 10 -10.48 -14.09 -3.56
N SER A 11 -10.83 -12.85 -3.92
CA SER A 11 -10.75 -11.68 -3.02
C SER A 11 -9.34 -11.50 -2.44
N LEU A 12 -8.32 -11.59 -3.28
CA LEU A 12 -6.98 -11.15 -2.91
C LEU A 12 -6.98 -9.64 -2.68
N ASP A 13 -7.79 -8.94 -3.43
CA ASP A 13 -8.23 -7.59 -3.20
C ASP A 13 -9.40 -7.58 -2.17
N ASP A 14 -9.22 -7.07 -0.90
CA ASP A 14 -7.88 -6.75 -0.42
C ASP A 14 -7.50 -7.60 0.82
N ARG A 15 -7.65 -8.89 0.71
CA ARG A 15 -7.22 -9.82 1.76
C ARG A 15 -5.72 -10.01 1.83
N VAL A 16 -5.01 -9.72 0.72
CA VAL A 16 -3.56 -9.82 0.69
C VAL A 16 -2.91 -8.74 1.54
N ALA A 17 -3.40 -7.49 1.48
CA ALA A 17 -2.90 -6.45 2.36
C ALA A 17 -3.22 -6.73 3.83
N CYS A 18 -4.39 -7.32 4.13
CA CYS A 18 -4.65 -7.80 5.48
C CYS A 18 -3.60 -8.80 5.96
N TYR A 19 -3.17 -9.73 5.10
CA TYR A 19 -2.10 -10.67 5.40
C TYR A 19 -0.76 -9.97 5.60
N VAL A 20 -0.41 -9.04 4.72
CA VAL A 20 0.82 -8.21 4.82
C VAL A 20 0.87 -7.49 6.17
N LEU A 21 -0.20 -6.83 6.57
CA LEU A 21 -0.26 -6.12 7.86
C LEU A 21 -0.11 -7.08 9.04
N ILE A 22 -0.76 -8.25 9.01
CA ILE A 22 -0.64 -9.26 10.08
C ILE A 22 0.80 -9.76 10.21
N GLU A 23 1.48 -10.03 9.11
CA GLU A 23 2.87 -10.50 9.15
C GLU A 23 3.83 -9.36 9.59
N ALA A 24 3.59 -8.12 9.18
CA ALA A 24 4.35 -6.96 9.66
C ALA A 24 4.15 -6.75 11.19
N ILE A 25 2.92 -6.88 11.70
CA ILE A 25 2.64 -6.84 13.16
C ILE A 25 3.45 -7.90 13.90
N LYS A 26 3.58 -9.11 13.36
CA LYS A 26 4.36 -10.19 13.98
C LYS A 26 5.86 -9.91 14.01
N LYS A 27 6.36 -9.16 13.02
CA LYS A 27 7.75 -8.71 12.97
C LYS A 27 8.01 -7.59 13.97
N ASN A 28 7.04 -6.71 14.18
CA ASN A 28 7.16 -5.58 15.11
C ASN A 28 7.29 -6.08 16.56
N GLN A 29 8.43 -5.78 17.17
CA GLN A 29 8.70 -6.12 18.57
C GLN A 29 8.53 -4.91 19.52
N GLY A 30 7.74 -3.90 19.11
CA GLY A 30 7.48 -2.71 19.93
C GLY A 30 8.65 -1.72 20.00
N GLN A 31 9.52 -1.71 19.00
CA GLN A 31 10.73 -0.88 18.95
C GLN A 31 10.68 0.20 17.87
N TYR A 32 9.49 0.61 17.44
CA TYR A 32 9.34 1.68 16.47
C TYR A 32 9.38 3.04 17.13
N PRO A 33 9.96 4.07 16.47
CA PRO A 33 9.96 5.44 16.98
C PRO A 33 8.58 6.09 16.92
N ASN A 34 7.65 5.50 16.15
CA ASN A 34 6.32 6.02 15.89
C ASN A 34 5.24 5.25 16.67
N ASP A 35 4.14 5.91 16.99
CA ASP A 35 2.90 5.26 17.39
C ASP A 35 2.21 4.69 16.15
N VAL A 36 2.36 3.38 15.89
CA VAL A 36 1.85 2.73 14.70
C VAL A 36 0.49 2.08 14.95
N TYR A 37 -0.50 2.45 14.15
CA TYR A 37 -1.85 1.89 14.16
C TYR A 37 -2.05 1.04 12.91
N TYR A 38 -2.22 -0.25 13.08
CA TYR A 38 -2.61 -1.17 12.00
C TYR A 38 -4.14 -1.26 11.95
N VAL A 39 -4.73 -0.73 10.90
CA VAL A 39 -6.18 -0.59 10.79
C VAL A 39 -6.71 -1.45 9.66
N PHE A 40 -7.60 -2.37 9.98
CA PHE A 40 -8.32 -3.19 8.99
C PHE A 40 -9.67 -2.54 8.73
N THR A 41 -9.76 -1.79 7.66
CA THR A 41 -10.94 -1.01 7.31
C THR A 41 -12.04 -1.87 6.73
N VAL A 42 -13.26 -1.34 6.73
CA VAL A 42 -14.43 -1.94 6.08
C VAL A 42 -14.93 -1.02 4.98
N GLN A 43 -15.57 -1.61 3.95
CA GLN A 43 -16.23 -0.86 2.89
C GLN A 43 -15.28 0.05 2.08
N GLU A 44 -14.06 -0.42 1.82
CA GLU A 44 -13.14 0.27 0.91
C GLU A 44 -13.77 0.33 -0.49
N GLU A 45 -14.16 -0.81 -1.06
CA GLU A 45 -14.71 -1.05 -2.40
C GLU A 45 -15.97 -0.24 -2.76
N VAL A 46 -16.60 0.36 -1.77
CA VAL A 46 -17.81 1.19 -1.93
C VAL A 46 -17.62 2.64 -1.49
N GLY A 47 -16.36 3.08 -1.48
CA GLY A 47 -15.97 4.47 -1.27
C GLY A 47 -15.19 4.74 0.01
N CYS A 48 -14.24 3.88 0.39
CA CYS A 48 -13.24 4.09 1.47
C CYS A 48 -13.87 4.51 2.81
N ARG A 49 -15.03 3.94 3.15
CA ARG A 49 -15.89 4.46 4.24
C ARG A 49 -15.30 4.21 5.62
N GLY A 50 -14.68 3.06 5.81
CA GLY A 50 -14.09 2.66 7.10
C GLY A 50 -12.88 3.50 7.46
N SER A 51 -12.05 3.82 6.48
CA SER A 51 -10.82 4.59 6.68
C SER A 51 -11.10 6.05 7.07
N VAL A 52 -12.16 6.68 6.55
CA VAL A 52 -12.61 8.01 7.04
C VAL A 52 -12.85 7.97 8.53
N VAL A 53 -13.65 7.00 8.99
CA VAL A 53 -14.02 6.91 10.41
C VAL A 53 -12.81 6.60 11.30
N ALA A 54 -11.91 5.77 10.81
CA ALA A 54 -10.68 5.44 11.52
C ALA A 54 -9.76 6.66 11.63
N ALA A 55 -9.54 7.38 10.53
CA ALA A 55 -8.71 8.57 10.49
C ALA A 55 -9.26 9.70 11.39
N GLU A 56 -10.59 9.91 11.40
CA GLU A 56 -11.25 10.87 12.29
C GLU A 56 -11.03 10.56 13.79
N ARG A 57 -10.91 9.27 14.13
CA ARG A 57 -10.70 8.85 15.53
C ARG A 57 -9.23 8.87 15.94
N ILE A 58 -8.34 8.37 15.06
CA ILE A 58 -6.90 8.23 15.33
C ILE A 58 -6.21 9.57 15.16
N LYS A 59 -6.63 10.36 14.16
CA LYS A 59 -6.04 11.65 13.77
C LYS A 59 -4.55 11.50 13.43
N PRO A 60 -4.20 10.64 12.48
CA PRO A 60 -2.82 10.36 12.17
C PRO A 60 -2.16 11.56 11.46
N GLU A 61 -0.87 11.79 11.71
CA GLU A 61 -0.05 12.71 10.91
C GLU A 61 0.26 12.10 9.56
N ILE A 62 0.51 10.79 9.53
CA ILE A 62 0.82 10.01 8.33
C ILE A 62 -0.22 8.91 8.17
N GLY A 63 -0.80 8.81 6.99
CA GLY A 63 -1.65 7.71 6.56
C GLY A 63 -0.98 6.90 5.44
N VAL A 64 -0.87 5.59 5.61
CA VAL A 64 -0.35 4.70 4.57
C VAL A 64 -1.42 3.69 4.21
N SER A 65 -1.87 3.71 2.95
CA SER A 65 -2.71 2.62 2.43
C SER A 65 -1.84 1.44 2.02
N VAL A 66 -2.30 0.24 2.33
CA VAL A 66 -1.74 -0.99 1.78
C VAL A 66 -2.86 -1.65 0.99
N ASP A 67 -2.70 -1.81 -0.31
CA ASP A 67 -3.77 -2.18 -1.23
C ASP A 67 -3.20 -2.95 -2.42
N VAL A 68 -4.03 -3.31 -3.40
CA VAL A 68 -3.56 -3.88 -4.66
C VAL A 68 -3.47 -2.83 -5.75
N THR A 69 -2.68 -3.12 -6.79
CA THR A 69 -2.62 -2.32 -8.03
C THR A 69 -2.64 -3.23 -9.25
N PRO A 70 -3.23 -2.81 -10.38
CA PRO A 70 -3.29 -3.67 -11.56
C PRO A 70 -1.93 -4.06 -12.14
N ASP A 71 -1.78 -5.32 -12.55
CA ASP A 71 -0.74 -5.77 -13.47
C ASP A 71 -1.01 -5.23 -14.88
N HIS A 72 0.02 -4.76 -15.56
CA HIS A 72 -0.08 -4.22 -16.93
C HIS A 72 0.58 -5.10 -17.99
N TYR A 73 1.20 -6.21 -17.59
CA TYR A 73 1.91 -7.13 -18.49
C TYR A 73 1.04 -8.30 -19.01
N TYR A 74 -0.25 -8.02 -19.24
CA TYR A 74 -1.16 -8.89 -19.97
C TYR A 74 -2.06 -8.04 -20.89
N PRO A 75 -2.74 -8.60 -21.90
CA PRO A 75 -3.65 -7.84 -22.75
C PRO A 75 -4.77 -7.20 -21.92
N CYS A 76 -4.66 -5.90 -21.69
CA CYS A 76 -5.66 -5.11 -20.96
C CYS A 76 -5.68 -3.67 -21.50
N ASP A 77 -6.74 -2.93 -21.18
CA ASP A 77 -6.91 -1.53 -21.57
C ASP A 77 -6.32 -0.53 -20.55
N LEU A 78 -5.75 -1.02 -19.45
CA LEU A 78 -5.10 -0.19 -18.43
C LEU A 78 -3.71 0.21 -18.88
N LYS A 79 -3.35 1.47 -18.60
CA LYS A 79 -2.01 1.99 -18.88
C LYS A 79 -1.19 1.99 -17.60
N GLY A 80 0.03 1.50 -17.68
CA GLY A 80 0.95 1.47 -16.57
C GLY A 80 2.16 0.60 -16.86
N CYS A 81 2.99 0.38 -15.86
CA CYS A 81 4.24 -0.36 -15.98
C CYS A 81 4.40 -1.47 -14.92
N ASN A 82 3.40 -1.68 -14.07
CA ASN A 82 3.49 -2.69 -13.02
C ASN A 82 3.40 -4.12 -13.58
N GLU A 83 4.24 -4.98 -13.06
CA GLU A 83 4.30 -6.40 -13.44
C GLU A 83 4.33 -7.27 -12.20
N VAL A 84 3.47 -8.30 -12.15
CA VAL A 84 3.45 -9.29 -11.07
C VAL A 84 4.80 -10.01 -10.99
N GLY A 85 5.47 -9.90 -9.86
CA GLY A 85 6.74 -10.57 -9.57
C GLY A 85 7.97 -9.67 -9.64
N ASN A 86 7.79 -8.38 -9.88
CA ASN A 86 8.89 -7.41 -9.90
C ASN A 86 8.99 -6.57 -8.62
N GLY A 87 8.44 -7.08 -7.52
CA GLY A 87 8.49 -6.43 -6.22
C GLY A 87 7.25 -5.62 -5.88
N VAL A 88 7.27 -5.00 -4.71
CA VAL A 88 6.18 -4.19 -4.18
C VAL A 88 5.99 -2.89 -4.96
N GLY A 89 4.76 -2.44 -5.15
CA GLY A 89 4.46 -1.13 -5.71
C GLY A 89 4.62 -0.03 -4.66
N VAL A 90 5.43 0.99 -4.95
CA VAL A 90 5.44 2.27 -4.25
C VAL A 90 4.56 3.22 -5.02
N THR A 91 3.42 3.59 -4.46
CA THR A 91 2.43 4.42 -5.16
C THR A 91 2.85 5.88 -5.15
N PHE A 92 2.95 6.48 -6.32
CA PHE A 92 3.25 7.91 -6.51
C PHE A 92 2.01 8.77 -6.65
N GLY A 93 0.90 8.19 -7.08
CA GLY A 93 -0.38 8.89 -7.20
C GLY A 93 -1.46 8.04 -7.86
N ASN A 94 -2.69 8.47 -7.64
CA ASN A 94 -3.87 7.92 -8.29
C ASN A 94 -4.89 9.06 -8.51
N PRO A 95 -5.98 8.84 -9.26
CA PRO A 95 -6.97 9.89 -9.52
C PRO A 95 -7.65 10.48 -8.30
N SER A 96 -7.59 9.79 -7.16
CA SER A 96 -8.29 10.18 -5.93
C SER A 96 -7.39 10.90 -4.93
N ALA A 97 -6.05 10.75 -5.04
CA ALA A 97 -5.10 11.40 -4.13
C ALA A 97 -3.74 11.64 -4.81
N MET A 98 -3.17 12.82 -4.61
CA MET A 98 -1.74 13.06 -4.78
C MET A 98 -1.05 12.66 -3.49
N LEU A 99 -0.10 11.76 -3.60
CA LEU A 99 0.63 11.30 -2.44
C LEU A 99 1.74 12.29 -2.05
N ASP A 100 2.09 12.32 -0.78
CA ASP A 100 3.10 13.23 -0.25
C ASP A 100 4.50 12.85 -0.78
N GLU A 101 5.15 13.77 -1.49
CA GLU A 101 6.44 13.53 -2.16
C GLU A 101 7.53 13.09 -1.17
N TYR A 102 7.59 13.73 0.01
CA TYR A 102 8.57 13.36 1.03
C TYR A 102 8.34 11.93 1.54
N LEU A 103 7.09 11.55 1.80
CA LEU A 103 6.77 10.19 2.26
C LEU A 103 7.07 9.14 1.19
N VAL A 104 6.80 9.44 -0.07
CA VAL A 104 7.10 8.55 -1.20
C VAL A 104 8.62 8.40 -1.37
N ASP A 105 9.38 9.49 -1.28
CA ASP A 105 10.84 9.45 -1.37
C ASP A 105 11.45 8.65 -0.20
N GLU A 106 10.94 8.83 1.02
CA GLU A 106 11.39 8.03 2.16
C GLU A 106 11.02 6.55 2.01
N MET A 107 9.91 6.23 1.34
CA MET A 107 9.53 4.86 1.03
C MET A 107 10.48 4.22 -0.01
N VAL A 108 10.81 4.96 -1.06
CA VAL A 108 11.83 4.54 -2.05
C VAL A 108 13.20 4.32 -1.38
N LYS A 109 13.65 5.26 -0.56
CA LYS A 109 14.89 5.11 0.22
C LYS A 109 14.86 3.87 1.12
N THR A 110 13.71 3.59 1.75
CA THR A 110 13.54 2.39 2.57
C THR A 110 13.74 1.13 1.75
N CYS A 111 13.20 1.06 0.54
CA CYS A 111 13.42 -0.06 -0.36
C CYS A 111 14.89 -0.21 -0.73
N GLU A 112 15.54 0.88 -1.15
CA GLU A 112 16.96 0.87 -1.58
C GLU A 112 17.92 0.49 -0.44
N GLU A 113 17.71 1.04 0.76
CA GLU A 113 18.54 0.78 1.95
C GLU A 113 18.42 -0.66 2.47
N ASN A 114 17.29 -1.33 2.21
CA ASN A 114 17.03 -2.69 2.69
C ASN A 114 17.00 -3.74 1.56
N GLU A 115 17.42 -3.36 0.35
CA GLU A 115 17.46 -4.26 -0.82
C GLU A 115 16.10 -4.90 -1.13
N ILE A 116 15.00 -4.13 -0.95
CA ILE A 116 13.64 -4.57 -1.24
C ILE A 116 13.35 -4.26 -2.72
N ASP A 117 12.97 -5.28 -3.49
CA ASP A 117 12.54 -5.07 -4.87
C ASP A 117 11.24 -4.29 -4.91
N TYR A 118 11.21 -3.18 -5.68
CA TYR A 118 10.04 -2.31 -5.78
C TYR A 118 9.80 -1.82 -7.20
N GLN A 119 8.56 -1.39 -7.45
CA GLN A 119 8.12 -0.78 -8.69
C GLN A 119 7.47 0.57 -8.38
N ARG A 120 7.63 1.53 -9.30
CA ARG A 120 6.91 2.81 -9.21
C ARG A 120 5.49 2.62 -9.73
N ASP A 121 4.52 2.81 -8.86
CA ASP A 121 3.11 2.63 -9.16
C ASP A 121 2.42 3.98 -9.40
N VAL A 122 1.76 4.10 -10.54
CA VAL A 122 0.86 5.22 -10.87
C VAL A 122 -0.40 4.64 -11.45
N MET A 123 -1.50 4.78 -10.74
CA MET A 123 -2.80 4.29 -11.19
C MET A 123 -3.49 5.33 -12.07
N ASP A 124 -4.01 4.93 -13.22
CA ASP A 124 -4.80 5.79 -14.12
C ASP A 124 -6.30 5.81 -13.74
N ARG A 125 -6.75 4.88 -12.92
CA ARG A 125 -8.14 4.71 -12.45
C ARG A 125 -8.17 4.20 -11.02
N GLY A 126 -9.28 4.48 -10.33
CA GLY A 126 -9.51 4.03 -8.96
C GLY A 126 -8.85 4.92 -7.91
N GLY A 127 -8.75 4.40 -6.72
CA GLY A 127 -8.16 5.05 -5.55
C GLY A 127 -8.02 4.02 -4.45
N THR A 128 -7.51 4.44 -3.32
CA THR A 128 -7.31 3.62 -2.13
C THR A 128 -7.75 4.38 -0.88
N ASP A 129 -7.70 3.76 0.26
CA ASP A 129 -7.96 4.40 1.55
C ASP A 129 -7.10 5.65 1.81
N ALA A 130 -5.96 5.83 1.11
CA ALA A 130 -5.15 7.05 1.19
C ALA A 130 -5.95 8.31 0.87
N SER A 131 -6.87 8.25 -0.11
CA SER A 131 -7.69 9.40 -0.50
C SER A 131 -8.60 9.89 0.61
N SER A 132 -9.15 8.99 1.39
CA SER A 132 -10.05 9.32 2.50
C SER A 132 -9.27 9.78 3.74
N MET A 133 -8.12 9.18 4.03
CA MET A 133 -7.24 9.63 5.11
C MET A 133 -6.71 11.04 4.86
N ASN A 134 -6.38 11.37 3.61
CA ASN A 134 -5.93 12.70 3.22
C ASN A 134 -7.00 13.79 3.45
N GLN A 135 -8.28 13.44 3.39
CA GLN A 135 -9.40 14.37 3.54
C GLN A 135 -10.01 14.39 4.95
N ALA A 136 -9.67 13.41 5.79
CA ALA A 136 -10.23 13.29 7.13
C ALA A 136 -9.57 14.27 8.11
N TYR A 137 -10.34 14.76 9.08
CA TYR A 137 -9.90 15.65 10.14
C TYR A 137 -9.24 16.94 9.57
N TYR A 138 -7.96 17.17 9.82
CA TYR A 138 -7.18 18.29 9.24
C TYR A 138 -6.37 17.87 8.03
N GLY A 139 -6.57 16.65 7.53
CA GLY A 139 -5.79 16.02 6.49
C GLY A 139 -4.55 15.31 7.04
N ALA A 140 -4.34 14.07 6.65
CA ALA A 140 -3.07 13.37 6.88
C ALA A 140 -2.17 13.52 5.65
N ARG A 141 -0.85 13.53 5.85
CA ARG A 141 0.09 13.25 4.76
C ARG A 141 -0.06 11.78 4.38
N VAL A 142 -0.14 11.47 3.11
CA VAL A 142 -0.48 10.10 2.69
C VAL A 142 0.54 9.50 1.74
N ALA A 143 0.75 8.20 1.89
CA ALA A 143 1.54 7.35 1.00
C ALA A 143 0.78 6.07 0.69
N GLY A 144 1.27 5.26 -0.25
CA GLY A 144 0.65 4.01 -0.64
C GLY A 144 1.66 2.92 -0.94
N ILE A 145 1.38 1.73 -0.44
CA ILE A 145 2.07 0.47 -0.72
C ILE A 145 1.11 -0.42 -1.48
N SER A 146 1.52 -0.93 -2.64
CA SER A 146 0.64 -1.71 -3.50
C SER A 146 1.22 -3.10 -3.78
N ILE A 147 0.36 -4.12 -3.77
CA ILE A 147 0.68 -5.46 -4.24
C ILE A 147 0.16 -5.60 -5.67
N VAL A 148 1.02 -5.94 -6.62
CA VAL A 148 0.60 -6.07 -8.01
C VAL A 148 -0.29 -7.28 -8.19
N ASP A 149 -1.52 -7.05 -8.65
CA ASP A 149 -2.57 -8.04 -8.83
C ASP A 149 -3.01 -8.12 -10.30
N ARG A 150 -2.96 -9.32 -10.87
CA ARG A 150 -3.50 -9.60 -12.18
C ARG A 150 -4.95 -10.02 -12.05
N TYR A 151 -5.82 -9.33 -12.75
CA TYR A 151 -7.27 -9.46 -12.73
C TYR A 151 -7.95 -8.99 -11.44
N PRO A 152 -7.59 -7.79 -10.91
CA PRO A 152 -8.30 -7.22 -9.76
C PRO A 152 -9.79 -7.11 -10.05
N HIS A 153 -10.61 -7.06 -9.00
CA HIS A 153 -12.09 -7.03 -9.08
C HIS A 153 -12.70 -8.20 -9.86
N SER A 154 -11.98 -9.31 -9.99
CA SER A 154 -12.48 -10.53 -10.62
C SER A 154 -12.77 -11.64 -9.61
N GLN A 155 -13.35 -12.75 -10.09
CA GLN A 155 -13.63 -13.89 -9.22
C GLN A 155 -12.37 -14.60 -8.71
N SER A 156 -11.25 -14.44 -9.41
CA SER A 156 -9.97 -15.05 -9.06
C SER A 156 -8.83 -14.23 -9.65
N SER A 157 -8.08 -13.60 -8.80
CA SER A 157 -6.92 -12.83 -9.19
C SER A 157 -5.61 -13.57 -8.93
N VAL A 158 -4.51 -13.03 -9.40
CA VAL A 158 -3.17 -13.65 -9.32
C VAL A 158 -2.14 -12.65 -8.84
N ILE A 159 -1.42 -13.01 -7.78
CA ILE A 159 -0.31 -12.26 -7.21
C ILE A 159 0.98 -13.07 -7.16
N SER A 160 2.08 -12.42 -6.85
CA SER A 160 3.37 -13.08 -6.57
C SER A 160 3.63 -13.19 -5.07
N LYS A 161 4.16 -14.32 -4.62
CA LYS A 161 4.68 -14.45 -3.24
C LYS A 161 5.81 -13.47 -2.98
N HIS A 162 6.69 -13.29 -3.96
CA HIS A 162 7.80 -12.34 -3.87
C HIS A 162 7.31 -10.91 -3.60
N ASP A 163 6.31 -10.44 -4.35
CA ASP A 163 5.76 -9.08 -4.15
C ASP A 163 5.14 -8.93 -2.75
N VAL A 164 4.47 -9.98 -2.26
CA VAL A 164 3.92 -10.01 -0.89
C VAL A 164 5.02 -9.96 0.17
N GLU A 165 6.12 -10.70 -0.02
CA GLU A 165 7.27 -10.68 0.88
C GLU A 165 7.93 -9.31 0.90
N CYS A 166 8.11 -8.68 -0.27
CA CYS A 166 8.60 -7.30 -0.39
C CYS A 166 7.68 -6.31 0.33
N ALA A 167 6.36 -6.46 0.20
CA ALA A 167 5.39 -5.59 0.88
C ALA A 167 5.46 -5.73 2.41
N ILE A 168 5.58 -6.96 2.93
CA ILE A 168 5.73 -7.20 4.37
C ILE A 168 7.01 -6.52 4.90
N GLU A 169 8.12 -6.68 4.17
CA GLU A 169 9.39 -6.08 4.56
C GLU A 169 9.32 -4.54 4.50
N LEU A 170 8.71 -4.00 3.45
CA LEU A 170 8.54 -2.55 3.32
C LEU A 170 7.69 -1.98 4.45
N VAL A 171 6.55 -2.58 4.79
CA VAL A 171 5.70 -2.13 5.90
C VAL A 171 6.47 -2.13 7.22
N ASP A 172 7.24 -3.19 7.50
CA ASP A 172 8.07 -3.29 8.72
C ASP A 172 9.12 -2.18 8.77
N LYS A 173 9.95 -2.07 7.74
CA LYS A 173 11.05 -1.10 7.69
C LYS A 173 10.58 0.34 7.63
N TYR A 174 9.52 0.62 6.86
CA TYR A 174 8.96 1.96 6.76
C TYR A 174 8.33 2.42 8.07
N SER A 175 7.66 1.53 8.80
CA SER A 175 7.12 1.83 10.13
C SER A 175 8.21 2.12 11.17
N ALA A 176 9.43 1.63 10.95
CA ALA A 176 10.60 1.85 11.80
C ALA A 176 11.36 3.15 11.48
N ARG A 177 11.02 3.87 10.41
CA ARG A 177 11.68 5.14 10.07
C ARG A 177 11.24 6.26 11.00
N GLU A 178 12.17 7.16 11.28
CA GLU A 178 11.86 8.44 11.89
C GLU A 178 11.54 9.46 10.78
N PHE A 179 10.36 10.09 10.89
CA PHE A 179 9.92 11.11 9.93
C PHE A 179 10.14 12.49 10.53
N ILE A 180 10.81 13.36 9.77
CA ILE A 180 11.11 14.73 10.20
C ILE A 180 10.39 15.68 9.24
N PHE A 181 9.39 16.38 9.75
CA PHE A 181 8.71 17.43 9.02
C PHE A 181 9.27 18.79 9.45
N GLU A 182 9.71 19.59 8.49
CA GLU A 182 9.99 20.99 8.76
C GLU A 182 8.66 21.68 9.10
N GLU A 183 8.61 22.34 10.25
CA GLU A 183 7.42 23.09 10.67
C GLU A 183 7.26 24.33 9.78
N GLU A 184 6.48 24.19 8.72
CA GLU A 184 5.98 25.31 7.93
C GLU A 184 4.46 25.19 7.74
N TRP A 185 3.69 25.54 8.76
CA TRP A 185 2.25 25.88 8.63
C TRP A 185 1.91 27.05 9.55
#